data_96b6e7dbf4577fcc026773f6d494332f
#
_entry.id   96b6e7dbf4577fcc026773f6d494332f
#
_cell.length_a   1.000
_cell.length_b   1.000
_cell.length_c   1.000
_cell.angle_alpha   90.00
_cell.angle_beta   90.00
_cell.angle_gamma   90.00
#
_symmetry.space_group_name_H-M   'P 1'
#
loop_
_entity.id
_entity.type
_entity.pdbx_description
1 polymer ?
#
loop_
_entity_poly.entity_id
_entity_poly.type
_entity_poly.pdbx_seq_one_letter_code
_entity_poly.pdbx_strand_id
1 'polypeptide(L)'
;MAMGVILYFVYVHIPFLAPTKPFVARAIDIIQPVLIFLMLFLTFCKINVHDLKLCVWHWRLLLIQGASFLLLGLLLVIFPDFSARILVEGAMICLICPTATAAAVVTRKLGGDAAHLTTYTILVNLLAAILVPLVLPLVHPHPELNFGSSFALILGKVFPLLLCPFLAAILLRALLPKVHAKLGQYHELSFYLWAVALTLAIGVTVKSIVHSDVSFWYQAGLGGVSLVCCALQFYFGKKIGRRYDDSISSGQALGQKNTVFAIWMGYTFFTPVTAVAAGFYSVWHNVVNSYQLYLQRKSEGESDALKN
;
A
#
# COMPACT_ATOMS: atom_id res chain seq x y z
N MET A 1 -14.27 -3.38 2.16
CA MET A 1 -14.30 -2.10 2.91
C MET A 1 -15.55 -1.98 3.76
N ALA A 2 -16.77 -1.93 3.18
CA ALA A 2 -18.01 -1.88 3.98
C ALA A 2 -18.07 -2.96 5.06
N MET A 3 -17.66 -4.19 4.74
CA MET A 3 -17.59 -5.30 5.69
C MET A 3 -16.69 -4.97 6.90
N GLY A 4 -15.53 -4.32 6.71
CA GLY A 4 -14.65 -3.93 7.82
C GLY A 4 -15.30 -2.91 8.76
N VAL A 5 -16.04 -1.96 8.19
CA VAL A 5 -16.82 -0.97 8.96
C VAL A 5 -17.94 -1.68 9.76
N ILE A 6 -18.74 -2.50 9.09
CA ILE A 6 -19.85 -3.22 9.70
C ILE A 6 -19.35 -4.15 10.81
N LEU A 7 -18.33 -4.96 10.56
CA LEU A 7 -17.77 -5.89 11.54
C LEU A 7 -17.22 -5.15 12.76
N TYR A 8 -16.57 -4.00 12.56
CA TYR A 8 -16.09 -3.19 13.68
C TYR A 8 -17.25 -2.74 14.56
N PHE A 9 -18.31 -2.12 14.00
CA PHE A 9 -19.45 -1.66 14.79
C PHE A 9 -20.22 -2.80 15.44
N VAL A 10 -20.45 -3.91 14.72
CA VAL A 10 -21.09 -5.11 15.29
C VAL A 10 -20.26 -5.62 16.48
N TYR A 11 -18.94 -5.75 16.31
CA TYR A 11 -18.05 -6.25 17.37
C TYR A 11 -18.04 -5.35 18.62
N VAL A 12 -18.03 -4.03 18.43
CA VAL A 12 -17.97 -3.07 19.55
C VAL A 12 -19.29 -3.00 20.33
N HIS A 13 -20.44 -3.19 19.66
CA HIS A 13 -21.76 -3.10 20.27
C HIS A 13 -22.26 -4.40 20.92
N ILE A 14 -21.54 -5.51 20.79
CA ILE A 14 -21.89 -6.76 21.47
C ILE A 14 -21.17 -6.81 22.84
N PRO A 15 -21.89 -6.63 23.98
CA PRO A 15 -21.26 -6.57 25.30
C PRO A 15 -20.52 -7.86 25.69
N PHE A 16 -21.00 -9.01 25.24
CA PHE A 16 -20.37 -10.31 25.47
C PHE A 16 -18.95 -10.42 24.89
N LEU A 17 -18.65 -9.66 23.83
CA LEU A 17 -17.33 -9.65 23.18
C LEU A 17 -16.35 -8.65 23.83
N ALA A 18 -16.81 -7.80 24.77
CA ALA A 18 -15.96 -6.79 25.41
C ALA A 18 -14.68 -7.37 26.06
N PRO A 19 -14.70 -8.52 26.77
CA PRO A 19 -13.49 -9.11 27.35
C PRO A 19 -12.47 -9.59 26.31
N THR A 20 -12.88 -9.84 25.05
CA THR A 20 -12.00 -10.32 23.98
C THR A 20 -11.21 -9.21 23.29
N LYS A 21 -11.53 -7.93 23.55
CA LYS A 21 -10.89 -6.78 22.86
C LYS A 21 -9.35 -6.77 22.94
N PRO A 22 -8.68 -7.04 24.08
CA PRO A 22 -7.23 -7.08 24.15
C PRO A 22 -6.63 -8.24 23.34
N PHE A 23 -7.29 -9.40 23.37
CA PHE A 23 -6.87 -10.57 22.60
C PHE A 23 -6.99 -10.33 21.10
N VAL A 24 -8.13 -9.80 20.63
CA VAL A 24 -8.36 -9.48 19.23
C VAL A 24 -7.37 -8.43 18.72
N ALA A 25 -7.06 -7.40 19.53
CA ALA A 25 -6.05 -6.41 19.16
C ALA A 25 -4.68 -7.06 18.92
N ARG A 26 -4.21 -7.88 19.87
CA ARG A 26 -2.94 -8.63 19.71
C ARG A 26 -2.96 -9.59 18.52
N ALA A 27 -4.08 -10.25 18.29
CA ALA A 27 -4.23 -11.14 17.14
C ALA A 27 -4.12 -10.37 15.82
N ILE A 28 -4.72 -9.19 15.71
CA ILE A 28 -4.60 -8.32 14.53
C ILE A 28 -3.15 -7.88 14.31
N ASP A 29 -2.43 -7.48 15.36
CA ASP A 29 -1.03 -7.05 15.29
C ASP A 29 -0.10 -8.14 14.73
N ILE A 30 -0.45 -9.43 14.94
CA ILE A 30 0.30 -10.58 14.41
C ILE A 30 -0.21 -11.00 13.03
N ILE A 31 -1.53 -11.09 12.85
CA ILE A 31 -2.14 -11.62 11.64
C ILE A 31 -1.93 -10.67 10.46
N GLN A 32 -1.98 -9.36 10.69
CA GLN A 32 -1.91 -8.39 9.60
C GLN A 32 -0.55 -8.39 8.88
N PRO A 33 0.61 -8.38 9.56
CA PRO A 33 1.92 -8.60 8.91
C PRO A 33 2.02 -9.93 8.17
N VAL A 34 1.49 -11.02 8.74
CA VAL A 34 1.48 -12.34 8.08
C VAL A 34 0.66 -12.31 6.80
N LEU A 35 -0.50 -11.67 6.81
CA LEU A 35 -1.34 -11.52 5.61
C LEU A 35 -0.63 -10.67 4.54
N ILE A 36 0.04 -9.58 4.92
CA ILE A 36 0.83 -8.75 4.00
C ILE A 36 1.93 -9.59 3.35
N PHE A 37 2.68 -10.36 4.15
CA PHE A 37 3.73 -11.25 3.66
C PHE A 37 3.17 -12.27 2.67
N LEU A 38 2.10 -12.99 3.04
CA LEU A 38 1.51 -14.04 2.22
C LEU A 38 0.93 -13.49 0.90
N MET A 39 0.30 -12.31 0.92
CA MET A 39 -0.20 -11.67 -0.30
C MET A 39 0.93 -11.33 -1.27
N LEU A 40 2.03 -10.75 -0.78
CA LEU A 40 3.20 -10.43 -1.59
C LEU A 40 3.89 -11.71 -2.08
N PHE A 41 4.07 -12.70 -1.22
CA PHE A 41 4.67 -13.98 -1.57
C PHE A 41 3.90 -14.69 -2.70
N LEU A 42 2.58 -14.83 -2.57
CA LEU A 42 1.75 -15.44 -3.62
C LEU A 42 1.76 -14.61 -4.92
N THR A 43 1.85 -13.30 -4.81
CA THR A 43 1.98 -12.43 -5.99
C THR A 43 3.30 -12.69 -6.70
N PHE A 44 4.39 -12.78 -5.96
CA PHE A 44 5.71 -13.04 -6.52
C PHE A 44 5.87 -14.48 -7.04
N CYS A 45 5.16 -15.46 -6.49
CA CYS A 45 5.11 -16.83 -7.05
C CYS A 45 4.46 -16.88 -8.46
N LYS A 46 3.63 -15.91 -8.82
CA LYS A 46 2.98 -15.85 -10.15
C LYS A 46 3.83 -15.19 -11.22
N ILE A 47 4.99 -14.67 -10.85
CA ILE A 47 5.86 -13.90 -11.74
C ILE A 47 6.92 -14.81 -12.34
N ASN A 48 7.11 -14.71 -13.65
CA ASN A 48 8.28 -15.26 -14.27
C ASN A 48 9.41 -14.21 -14.24
N VAL A 49 10.50 -14.52 -13.53
CA VAL A 49 11.64 -13.59 -13.35
C VAL A 49 12.26 -13.19 -14.69
N HIS A 50 12.17 -14.05 -15.72
CA HIS A 50 12.67 -13.74 -17.07
C HIS A 50 11.85 -12.66 -17.79
N ASP A 51 10.60 -12.43 -17.37
CA ASP A 51 9.74 -11.40 -17.97
C ASP A 51 9.96 -10.02 -17.32
N LEU A 52 10.75 -9.94 -16.25
CA LEU A 52 11.04 -8.68 -15.57
C LEU A 52 11.95 -7.80 -16.42
N LYS A 53 11.45 -6.65 -16.85
CA LYS A 53 12.18 -5.70 -17.69
C LYS A 53 12.25 -4.33 -17.02
N LEU A 54 13.44 -3.76 -16.95
CA LEU A 54 13.65 -2.40 -16.49
C LEU A 54 13.29 -1.40 -17.58
N CYS A 55 12.46 -0.43 -17.22
CA CYS A 55 12.07 0.68 -18.09
C CYS A 55 12.56 2.00 -17.50
N VAL A 56 12.79 3.00 -18.35
CA VAL A 56 13.27 4.32 -17.92
C VAL A 56 12.27 5.00 -16.97
N TRP A 57 10.97 4.80 -17.18
CA TRP A 57 9.96 5.39 -16.31
C TRP A 57 9.98 4.85 -14.88
N HIS A 58 10.49 3.63 -14.63
CA HIS A 58 10.65 3.09 -13.29
C HIS A 58 11.48 4.03 -12.41
N TRP A 59 12.67 4.42 -12.89
CA TRP A 59 13.57 5.30 -12.15
C TRP A 59 12.98 6.68 -11.89
N ARG A 60 12.24 7.22 -12.87
CA ARG A 60 11.56 8.51 -12.71
C ARG A 60 10.47 8.46 -11.64
N LEU A 61 9.68 7.39 -11.61
CA LEU A 61 8.64 7.23 -10.59
C LEU A 61 9.26 6.97 -9.21
N LEU A 62 10.31 6.16 -9.10
CA LEU A 62 11.04 5.95 -7.86
C LEU A 62 11.62 7.25 -7.31
N LEU A 63 12.18 8.09 -8.19
CA LEU A 63 12.69 9.40 -7.81
C LEU A 63 11.59 10.30 -7.27
N ILE A 64 10.45 10.38 -7.95
CA ILE A 64 9.30 11.19 -7.49
C ILE A 64 8.81 10.68 -6.13
N GLN A 65 8.62 9.37 -6.00
CA GLN A 65 8.12 8.76 -4.77
C GLN A 65 9.11 8.95 -3.61
N GLY A 66 10.38 8.66 -3.84
CA GLY A 66 11.43 8.80 -2.83
C GLY A 66 11.67 10.27 -2.45
N ALA A 67 11.82 11.16 -3.44
CA ALA A 67 12.07 12.57 -3.19
C ALA A 67 10.91 13.24 -2.45
N SER A 68 9.65 12.95 -2.83
CA SER A 68 8.50 13.52 -2.13
C SER A 68 8.44 13.07 -0.67
N PHE A 69 8.73 11.81 -0.36
CA PHE A 69 8.79 11.31 1.00
C PHE A 69 9.93 11.95 1.81
N LEU A 70 11.13 12.05 1.20
CA LEU A 70 12.30 12.68 1.83
C LEU A 70 12.06 14.17 2.10
N LEU A 71 11.47 14.90 1.16
CA LEU A 71 11.17 16.33 1.33
C LEU A 71 10.17 16.58 2.46
N LEU A 72 9.10 15.75 2.55
CA LEU A 72 8.14 15.87 3.64
C LEU A 72 8.75 15.47 4.98
N GLY A 73 9.58 14.41 5.01
CA GLY A 73 10.32 14.03 6.21
C GLY A 73 11.27 15.11 6.66
N LEU A 74 12.04 15.72 5.74
CA LEU A 74 12.92 16.84 6.03
C LEU A 74 12.14 18.06 6.57
N LEU A 75 10.99 18.38 5.99
CA LEU A 75 10.10 19.41 6.50
C LEU A 75 9.75 19.19 7.98
N LEU A 76 9.38 17.97 8.37
CA LEU A 76 9.01 17.65 9.74
C LEU A 76 10.21 17.57 10.71
N VAL A 77 11.41 17.31 10.20
CA VAL A 77 12.64 17.36 10.99
C VAL A 77 13.05 18.82 11.26
N ILE A 78 12.94 19.70 10.25
CA ILE A 78 13.28 21.13 10.39
C ILE A 78 12.25 21.88 11.23
N PHE A 79 10.97 21.51 11.08
CA PHE A 79 9.85 22.13 11.80
C PHE A 79 9.10 21.11 12.65
N PRO A 80 9.65 20.67 13.81
CA PRO A 80 9.05 19.62 14.63
C PRO A 80 7.67 19.98 15.17
N ASP A 81 7.44 21.26 15.46
CA ASP A 81 6.18 21.80 15.99
C ASP A 81 5.21 22.29 14.90
N PHE A 82 5.37 21.78 13.66
CA PHE A 82 4.49 22.16 12.56
C PHE A 82 3.03 21.85 12.87
N SER A 83 2.16 22.85 12.87
CA SER A 83 0.76 22.73 13.31
C SER A 83 -0.05 21.67 12.52
N ALA A 84 0.26 21.47 11.25
CA ALA A 84 -0.38 20.48 10.39
C ALA A 84 0.43 19.17 10.26
N ARG A 85 1.31 18.87 11.23
CA ARG A 85 2.19 17.68 11.24
C ARG A 85 1.45 16.40 10.87
N ILE A 86 0.30 16.14 11.47
CA ILE A 86 -0.52 14.93 11.20
C ILE A 86 -0.89 14.82 9.71
N LEU A 87 -1.20 15.93 9.05
CA LEU A 87 -1.54 15.95 7.63
C LEU A 87 -0.33 15.64 6.76
N VAL A 88 0.84 16.18 7.10
CA VAL A 88 2.11 15.90 6.41
C VAL A 88 2.50 14.43 6.58
N GLU A 89 2.39 13.88 7.77
CA GLU A 89 2.61 12.45 8.05
C GLU A 89 1.64 11.57 7.25
N GLY A 90 0.37 11.96 7.15
CA GLY A 90 -0.62 11.30 6.31
C GLY A 90 -0.22 11.28 4.84
N ALA A 91 0.30 12.41 4.32
CA ALA A 91 0.85 12.48 2.97
C ALA A 91 2.09 11.59 2.81
N MET A 92 3.00 11.59 3.79
CA MET A 92 4.21 10.74 3.76
C MET A 92 3.83 9.26 3.62
N ILE A 93 2.85 8.77 4.41
CA ILE A 93 2.37 7.39 4.31
C ILE A 93 1.80 7.11 2.93
N CYS A 94 0.94 7.98 2.40
CA CYS A 94 0.33 7.82 1.08
C CYS A 94 1.36 7.80 -0.05
N LEU A 95 2.43 8.59 0.06
CA LEU A 95 3.46 8.73 -0.98
C LEU A 95 4.45 7.57 -0.96
N ILE A 96 5.00 7.19 0.21
CA ILE A 96 6.03 6.15 0.28
C ILE A 96 5.47 4.73 0.09
N CYS A 97 4.18 4.53 0.33
CA CYS A 97 3.57 3.22 0.26
C CYS A 97 3.86 2.53 -1.09
N PRO A 98 4.31 1.27 -1.10
CA PRO A 98 4.56 0.52 -2.33
C PRO A 98 3.29 0.26 -3.13
N THR A 99 3.48 -0.23 -4.36
CA THR A 99 2.38 -0.62 -5.26
C THR A 99 1.59 -1.80 -4.69
N ALA A 100 0.27 -1.79 -4.88
CA ALA A 100 -0.62 -2.86 -4.44
C ALA A 100 -0.36 -4.18 -5.18
N THR A 101 -0.54 -5.30 -4.49
CA THR A 101 -0.46 -6.65 -5.11
C THR A 101 -1.49 -6.85 -6.22
N ALA A 102 -2.66 -6.23 -6.10
CA ALA A 102 -3.73 -6.29 -7.10
C ALA A 102 -3.48 -5.43 -8.34
N ALA A 103 -2.49 -4.53 -8.31
CA ALA A 103 -2.24 -3.59 -9.40
C ALA A 103 -1.92 -4.28 -10.73
N ALA A 104 -1.18 -5.40 -10.71
CA ALA A 104 -0.86 -6.17 -11.91
C ALA A 104 -2.12 -6.72 -12.61
N VAL A 105 -3.13 -7.14 -11.83
CA VAL A 105 -4.42 -7.62 -12.37
C VAL A 105 -5.21 -6.47 -12.99
N VAL A 106 -5.28 -5.33 -12.30
CA VAL A 106 -5.97 -4.13 -12.80
C VAL A 106 -5.29 -3.61 -14.06
N THR A 107 -3.96 -3.51 -14.06
CA THR A 107 -3.15 -3.10 -15.22
C THR A 107 -3.44 -3.95 -16.45
N ARG A 108 -3.45 -5.28 -16.30
CA ARG A 108 -3.77 -6.19 -17.40
C ARG A 108 -5.18 -5.99 -17.93
N LYS A 109 -6.17 -5.82 -17.05
CA LYS A 109 -7.57 -5.54 -17.43
C LYS A 109 -7.73 -4.21 -18.16
N LEU A 110 -6.86 -3.26 -17.92
CA LEU A 110 -6.84 -1.96 -18.60
C LEU A 110 -6.02 -1.98 -19.91
N GLY A 111 -5.41 -3.13 -20.26
CA GLY A 111 -4.56 -3.25 -21.46
C GLY A 111 -3.11 -2.80 -21.28
N GLY A 112 -2.64 -2.62 -20.04
CA GLY A 112 -1.25 -2.29 -19.75
C GLY A 112 -0.35 -3.50 -19.54
N ASP A 113 0.96 -3.27 -19.44
CA ASP A 113 1.98 -4.29 -19.22
C ASP A 113 2.14 -4.62 -17.71
N ALA A 114 1.63 -5.79 -17.32
CA ALA A 114 1.72 -6.26 -15.95
C ALA A 114 3.16 -6.67 -15.56
N ALA A 115 4.04 -7.02 -16.49
CA ALA A 115 5.44 -7.37 -16.20
C ALA A 115 6.25 -6.11 -15.85
N HIS A 116 6.09 -5.03 -16.61
CA HIS A 116 6.66 -3.73 -16.27
C HIS A 116 6.18 -3.24 -14.89
N LEU A 117 4.87 -3.29 -14.63
CA LEU A 117 4.33 -2.90 -13.32
C LEU A 117 4.91 -3.76 -12.19
N THR A 118 5.07 -5.07 -12.42
CA THR A 118 5.62 -5.97 -11.40
C THR A 118 7.09 -5.69 -11.12
N THR A 119 7.88 -5.38 -12.16
CA THR A 119 9.26 -4.91 -11.98
C THR A 119 9.30 -3.67 -11.09
N TYR A 120 8.43 -2.68 -11.37
CA TYR A 120 8.32 -1.51 -10.52
C TYR A 120 7.92 -1.86 -9.08
N THR A 121 7.00 -2.81 -8.89
CA THR A 121 6.57 -3.24 -7.55
C THR A 121 7.74 -3.77 -6.72
N ILE A 122 8.65 -4.54 -7.31
CA ILE A 122 9.86 -5.03 -6.62
C ILE A 122 10.77 -3.85 -6.24
N LEU A 123 11.02 -2.94 -7.19
CA LEU A 123 11.88 -1.78 -6.98
C LEU A 123 11.34 -0.84 -5.90
N VAL A 124 10.03 -0.59 -5.90
CA VAL A 124 9.42 0.31 -4.92
C VAL A 124 9.32 -0.31 -3.53
N ASN A 125 9.19 -1.65 -3.43
CA ASN A 125 9.31 -2.35 -2.15
C ASN A 125 10.73 -2.18 -1.57
N LEU A 126 11.76 -2.29 -2.40
CA LEU A 126 13.15 -2.04 -1.99
C LEU A 126 13.34 -0.58 -1.57
N LEU A 127 12.82 0.38 -2.34
CA LEU A 127 12.89 1.80 -1.99
C LEU A 127 12.24 2.08 -0.62
N ALA A 128 11.03 1.56 -0.39
CA ALA A 128 10.33 1.74 0.88
C ALA A 128 11.06 1.05 2.04
N ALA A 129 11.59 -0.17 1.82
CA ALA A 129 12.35 -0.90 2.83
C ALA A 129 13.64 -0.19 3.27
N ILE A 130 14.19 0.69 2.43
CA ILE A 130 15.36 1.52 2.74
C ILE A 130 14.93 2.88 3.34
N LEU A 131 14.03 3.60 2.66
CA LEU A 131 13.71 4.97 3.05
C LEU A 131 12.89 5.07 4.34
N VAL A 132 11.98 4.12 4.59
CA VAL A 132 11.16 4.14 5.81
C VAL A 132 12.03 4.05 7.06
N PRO A 133 12.96 3.07 7.22
CA PRO A 133 13.83 3.01 8.38
C PRO A 133 14.80 4.19 8.50
N LEU A 134 15.20 4.80 7.38
CA LEU A 134 16.11 5.97 7.39
C LEU A 134 15.42 7.25 7.87
N VAL A 135 14.17 7.47 7.47
CA VAL A 135 13.48 8.74 7.70
C VAL A 135 12.71 8.75 9.01
N LEU A 136 12.03 7.64 9.35
CA LEU A 136 11.14 7.65 10.51
C LEU A 136 11.83 7.89 11.85
N PRO A 137 13.04 7.38 12.13
CA PRO A 137 13.75 7.72 13.38
C PRO A 137 14.07 9.21 13.51
N LEU A 138 14.18 9.93 12.39
CA LEU A 138 14.43 11.37 12.38
C LEU A 138 13.14 12.16 12.60
N VAL A 139 12.02 11.69 12.03
CA VAL A 139 10.70 12.32 12.17
C VAL A 139 10.07 11.99 13.53
N HIS A 140 10.22 10.77 14.01
CA HIS A 140 9.72 10.26 15.30
C HIS A 140 10.87 9.70 16.13
N PRO A 141 11.73 10.55 16.73
CA PRO A 141 12.82 10.09 17.58
C PRO A 141 12.24 9.42 18.83
N HIS A 142 12.74 8.21 19.12
CA HIS A 142 12.37 7.49 20.33
C HIS A 142 13.21 8.02 21.50
N PRO A 143 12.61 8.39 22.65
CA PRO A 143 13.34 9.01 23.76
C PRO A 143 14.50 8.16 24.31
N GLU A 144 14.34 6.84 24.28
CA GLU A 144 15.29 5.88 24.88
C GLU A 144 16.20 5.19 23.85
N LEU A 145 16.01 5.41 22.55
CA LEU A 145 16.77 4.74 21.50
C LEU A 145 17.58 5.76 20.69
N ASN A 146 18.83 5.41 20.41
CA ASN A 146 19.59 6.16 19.42
C ASN A 146 19.09 5.88 17.99
N PHE A 147 19.53 6.69 17.02
CA PHE A 147 19.17 6.54 15.62
C PHE A 147 19.43 5.12 15.08
N GLY A 148 20.61 4.54 15.36
CA GLY A 148 20.98 3.22 14.85
C GLY A 148 20.06 2.11 15.36
N SER A 149 19.71 2.16 16.65
CA SER A 149 18.78 1.18 17.26
C SER A 149 17.36 1.34 16.71
N SER A 150 16.88 2.57 16.54
CA SER A 150 15.57 2.85 15.93
C SER A 150 15.53 2.42 14.46
N PHE A 151 16.59 2.72 13.70
CA PHE A 151 16.75 2.25 12.32
C PHE A 151 16.68 0.73 12.22
N ALA A 152 17.48 0.02 13.04
CA ALA A 152 17.52 -1.44 13.03
C ALA A 152 16.16 -2.06 13.41
N LEU A 153 15.46 -1.49 14.39
CA LEU A 153 14.14 -1.93 14.82
C LEU A 153 13.10 -1.78 13.69
N ILE A 154 13.06 -0.63 13.03
CA ILE A 154 12.12 -0.38 11.92
C ILE A 154 12.49 -1.25 10.71
N LEU A 155 13.79 -1.35 10.37
CA LEU A 155 14.27 -2.21 9.30
C LEU A 155 13.89 -3.67 9.54
N GLY A 156 14.07 -4.16 10.77
CA GLY A 156 13.73 -5.52 11.18
C GLY A 156 12.23 -5.85 11.06
N LYS A 157 11.36 -4.86 11.05
CA LYS A 157 9.91 -5.03 10.81
C LYS A 157 9.54 -4.85 9.33
N VAL A 158 10.10 -3.86 8.64
CA VAL A 158 9.72 -3.48 7.27
C VAL A 158 10.36 -4.41 6.23
N PHE A 159 11.65 -4.72 6.38
CA PHE A 159 12.39 -5.57 5.44
C PHE A 159 11.75 -6.96 5.26
N PRO A 160 11.42 -7.71 6.34
CA PRO A 160 10.77 -9.00 6.20
C PRO A 160 9.42 -8.93 5.48
N LEU A 161 8.67 -7.86 5.66
CA LEU A 161 7.36 -7.70 5.03
C LEU A 161 7.44 -7.39 3.53
N LEU A 162 8.41 -6.61 3.09
CA LEU A 162 8.48 -6.11 1.73
C LEU A 162 9.40 -6.91 0.81
N LEU A 163 10.52 -7.41 1.33
CA LEU A 163 11.56 -8.07 0.52
C LEU A 163 11.62 -9.59 0.73
N CYS A 164 11.43 -10.09 1.95
CA CYS A 164 11.47 -11.53 2.18
C CYS A 164 10.40 -12.32 1.40
N PRO A 165 9.18 -11.80 1.10
CA PRO A 165 8.24 -12.51 0.24
C PRO A 165 8.79 -12.77 -1.17
N PHE A 166 9.51 -11.80 -1.75
CA PHE A 166 10.15 -11.95 -3.06
C PHE A 166 11.30 -12.98 -3.01
N LEU A 167 12.19 -12.85 -2.01
CA LEU A 167 13.28 -13.79 -1.81
C LEU A 167 12.77 -15.22 -1.56
N ALA A 168 11.72 -15.36 -0.75
CA ALA A 168 11.08 -16.64 -0.48
C ALA A 168 10.46 -17.27 -1.74
N ALA A 169 9.85 -16.47 -2.61
CA ALA A 169 9.29 -16.94 -3.89
C ALA A 169 10.39 -17.44 -4.83
N ILE A 170 11.52 -16.72 -4.93
CA ILE A 170 12.69 -17.15 -5.72
C ILE A 170 13.27 -18.45 -5.15
N LEU A 171 13.48 -18.51 -3.85
CA LEU A 171 14.04 -19.68 -3.17
C LEU A 171 13.12 -20.89 -3.33
N LEU A 172 11.82 -20.72 -3.17
CA LEU A 172 10.84 -21.79 -3.40
C LEU A 172 10.87 -22.30 -4.84
N ARG A 173 11.01 -21.38 -5.81
CA ARG A 173 11.13 -21.75 -7.23
C ARG A 173 12.39 -22.58 -7.48
N ALA A 174 13.51 -22.22 -6.87
CA ALA A 174 14.79 -22.90 -7.03
C ALA A 174 14.81 -24.28 -6.35
N LEU A 175 14.30 -24.36 -5.10
CA LEU A 175 14.39 -25.58 -4.29
C LEU A 175 13.22 -26.54 -4.51
N LEU A 176 12.02 -26.03 -4.70
CA LEU A 176 10.77 -26.80 -4.79
C LEU A 176 9.91 -26.36 -5.98
N PRO A 177 10.38 -26.54 -7.23
CA PRO A 177 9.70 -25.99 -8.42
C PRO A 177 8.26 -26.53 -8.59
N LYS A 178 7.99 -27.78 -8.19
CA LYS A 178 6.64 -28.36 -8.25
C LYS A 178 5.66 -27.67 -7.29
N VAL A 179 6.12 -27.33 -6.08
CA VAL A 179 5.30 -26.60 -5.09
C VAL A 179 5.06 -25.17 -5.57
N HIS A 180 6.12 -24.51 -6.07
CA HIS A 180 6.01 -23.16 -6.64
C HIS A 180 4.99 -23.11 -7.78
N ALA A 181 5.06 -24.04 -8.75
CA ALA A 181 4.11 -24.14 -9.86
C ALA A 181 2.66 -24.35 -9.39
N LYS A 182 2.46 -25.19 -8.36
CA LYS A 182 1.15 -25.41 -7.75
C LYS A 182 0.61 -24.16 -7.08
N LEU A 183 1.43 -23.42 -6.33
CA LEU A 183 1.02 -22.15 -5.70
C LEU A 183 0.65 -21.08 -6.72
N GLY A 184 1.36 -21.03 -7.85
CA GLY A 184 1.05 -20.13 -8.96
C GLY A 184 -0.34 -20.32 -9.56
N GLN A 185 -0.92 -21.51 -9.45
CA GLN A 185 -2.25 -21.85 -9.97
C GLN A 185 -3.40 -21.32 -9.08
N TYR A 186 -3.15 -21.02 -7.81
CA TYR A 186 -4.18 -20.50 -6.89
C TYR A 186 -4.41 -19.00 -7.10
N HIS A 187 -5.06 -18.64 -8.20
CA HIS A 187 -5.25 -17.23 -8.60
C HIS A 187 -6.12 -16.47 -7.60
N GLU A 188 -7.17 -17.12 -7.09
CA GLU A 188 -8.14 -16.53 -6.17
C GLU A 188 -7.61 -16.36 -4.74
N LEU A 189 -6.63 -17.17 -4.32
CA LEU A 189 -6.14 -17.16 -2.94
C LEU A 189 -5.57 -15.78 -2.54
N SER A 190 -4.82 -15.14 -3.42
CA SER A 190 -4.31 -13.77 -3.16
C SER A 190 -5.44 -12.75 -2.99
N PHE A 191 -6.56 -12.92 -3.70
CA PHE A 191 -7.74 -12.08 -3.58
C PHE A 191 -8.43 -12.25 -2.23
N TYR A 192 -8.63 -13.49 -1.79
CA TYR A 192 -9.25 -13.77 -0.47
C TYR A 192 -8.39 -13.26 0.68
N LEU A 193 -7.06 -13.47 0.62
CA LEU A 193 -6.14 -12.92 1.61
C LEU A 193 -6.19 -11.40 1.65
N TRP A 194 -6.23 -10.76 0.47
CA TRP A 194 -6.40 -9.31 0.37
C TRP A 194 -7.72 -8.83 0.98
N ALA A 195 -8.83 -9.52 0.70
CA ALA A 195 -10.13 -9.15 1.23
C ALA A 195 -10.18 -9.23 2.76
N VAL A 196 -9.60 -10.29 3.35
CA VAL A 196 -9.48 -10.43 4.80
C VAL A 196 -8.57 -9.34 5.37
N ALA A 197 -7.38 -9.16 4.81
CA ALA A 197 -6.42 -8.18 5.27
C ALA A 197 -6.98 -6.73 5.20
N LEU A 198 -7.67 -6.40 4.11
CA LEU A 198 -8.33 -5.10 3.95
C LEU A 198 -9.48 -4.93 4.96
N THR A 199 -10.25 -5.98 5.23
CA THR A 199 -11.34 -5.94 6.23
C THR A 199 -10.79 -5.63 7.61
N LEU A 200 -9.71 -6.29 8.03
CA LEU A 200 -9.04 -6.01 9.30
C LEU A 200 -8.45 -4.60 9.34
N ALA A 201 -7.75 -4.19 8.28
CA ALA A 201 -7.14 -2.87 8.18
C ALA A 201 -8.18 -1.73 8.27
N ILE A 202 -9.33 -1.87 7.59
CA ILE A 202 -10.42 -0.92 7.69
C ILE A 202 -11.04 -0.91 9.09
N GLY A 203 -11.19 -2.07 9.74
CA GLY A 203 -11.63 -2.14 11.14
C GLY A 203 -10.71 -1.34 12.09
N VAL A 204 -9.38 -1.47 11.93
CA VAL A 204 -8.39 -0.67 12.66
C VAL A 204 -8.52 0.83 12.34
N THR A 205 -8.71 1.18 11.07
CA THR A 205 -8.91 2.58 10.66
C THR A 205 -10.16 3.19 11.32
N VAL A 206 -11.29 2.46 11.30
CA VAL A 206 -12.54 2.92 11.93
C VAL A 206 -12.36 3.07 13.43
N LYS A 207 -11.67 2.12 14.09
CA LYS A 207 -11.31 2.23 15.51
C LYS A 207 -10.52 3.52 15.77
N SER A 208 -9.52 3.82 14.93
CA SER A 208 -8.70 5.03 15.07
C SER A 208 -9.52 6.32 14.89
N ILE A 209 -10.48 6.33 13.96
CA ILE A 209 -11.38 7.47 13.74
C ILE A 209 -12.29 7.69 14.97
N VAL A 210 -12.93 6.62 15.45
CA VAL A 210 -13.95 6.70 16.51
C VAL A 210 -13.36 7.02 17.87
N HIS A 211 -12.14 6.54 18.16
CA HIS A 211 -11.48 6.72 19.46
C HIS A 211 -10.37 7.79 19.44
N SER A 212 -10.34 8.61 18.42
CA SER A 212 -9.36 9.69 18.31
C SER A 212 -9.84 10.93 19.04
N ASP A 213 -8.97 11.50 19.87
CA ASP A 213 -9.15 12.83 20.47
C ASP A 213 -8.86 13.97 19.47
N VAL A 214 -8.41 13.63 18.26
CA VAL A 214 -8.10 14.59 17.21
C VAL A 214 -9.38 15.12 16.58
N SER A 215 -9.46 16.44 16.41
CA SER A 215 -10.60 17.13 15.82
C SER A 215 -11.05 16.51 14.51
N PHE A 216 -12.35 16.45 14.27
CA PHE A 216 -12.97 16.01 13.01
C PHE A 216 -12.36 16.69 11.78
N TRP A 217 -11.99 17.97 11.87
CA TRP A 217 -11.39 18.72 10.78
C TRP A 217 -10.02 18.19 10.37
N TYR A 218 -9.20 17.72 11.31
CA TYR A 218 -7.94 17.04 10.97
C TYR A 218 -8.19 15.67 10.33
N GLN A 219 -9.18 14.93 10.81
CA GLN A 219 -9.54 13.63 10.21
C GLN A 219 -10.08 13.82 8.77
N ALA A 220 -10.94 14.82 8.56
CA ALA A 220 -11.41 15.20 7.22
C ALA A 220 -10.25 15.70 6.33
N GLY A 221 -9.31 16.46 6.92
CA GLY A 221 -8.08 16.90 6.27
C GLY A 221 -7.21 15.73 5.79
N LEU A 222 -7.08 14.67 6.59
CA LEU A 222 -6.39 13.42 6.17
C LEU A 222 -7.07 12.77 4.96
N GLY A 223 -8.41 12.79 4.92
CA GLY A 223 -9.19 12.36 3.76
C GLY A 223 -8.88 13.19 2.51
N GLY A 224 -8.85 14.52 2.65
CA GLY A 224 -8.51 15.45 1.57
C GLY A 224 -7.06 15.31 1.09
N VAL A 225 -6.10 15.23 2.01
CA VAL A 225 -4.68 15.04 1.68
C VAL A 225 -4.48 13.72 0.95
N SER A 226 -5.11 12.63 1.39
CA SER A 226 -5.01 11.33 0.72
C SER A 226 -5.62 11.35 -0.68
N LEU A 227 -6.72 12.11 -0.90
CA LEU A 227 -7.31 12.33 -2.23
C LEU A 227 -6.33 13.05 -3.16
N VAL A 228 -5.74 14.14 -2.68
CA VAL A 228 -4.74 14.91 -3.44
C VAL A 228 -3.54 14.05 -3.78
N CYS A 229 -2.99 13.31 -2.81
CA CYS A 229 -1.89 12.37 -3.05
C CYS A 229 -2.27 11.31 -4.09
N CYS A 230 -3.46 10.74 -4.02
CA CYS A 230 -3.96 9.75 -4.99
C CYS A 230 -4.05 10.34 -6.39
N ALA A 231 -4.70 11.49 -6.54
CA ALA A 231 -4.85 12.18 -7.83
C ALA A 231 -3.51 12.54 -8.46
N LEU A 232 -2.58 13.12 -7.68
CA LEU A 232 -1.26 13.48 -8.14
C LEU A 232 -0.44 12.26 -8.57
N GLN A 233 -0.49 11.16 -7.82
CA GLN A 233 0.25 9.95 -8.16
C GLN A 233 -0.27 9.30 -9.44
N PHE A 234 -1.59 9.17 -9.64
CA PHE A 234 -2.13 8.70 -10.91
C PHE A 234 -1.81 9.65 -12.06
N TYR A 235 -1.91 10.96 -11.85
CA TYR A 235 -1.59 11.96 -12.87
C TYR A 235 -0.13 11.91 -13.29
N PHE A 236 0.82 11.96 -12.35
CA PHE A 236 2.24 11.93 -12.66
C PHE A 236 2.67 10.58 -13.23
N GLY A 237 2.14 9.48 -12.69
CA GLY A 237 2.37 8.15 -13.22
C GLY A 237 1.99 8.09 -14.70
N LYS A 238 0.74 8.44 -15.05
CA LYS A 238 0.26 8.46 -16.43
C LYS A 238 1.03 9.44 -17.32
N LYS A 239 1.33 10.66 -16.84
CA LYS A 239 2.05 11.69 -17.58
C LYS A 239 3.46 11.24 -17.96
N ILE A 240 4.17 10.58 -17.03
CA ILE A 240 5.52 10.07 -17.28
C ILE A 240 5.48 8.88 -18.22
N GLY A 241 4.60 7.91 -17.97
CA GLY A 241 4.50 6.72 -18.80
C GLY A 241 4.06 6.99 -20.22
N ARG A 242 3.25 8.04 -20.46
CA ARG A 242 2.83 8.46 -21.81
C ARG A 242 4.01 8.73 -22.75
N ARG A 243 5.16 9.16 -22.20
CA ARG A 243 6.38 9.38 -22.98
C ARG A 243 7.06 8.08 -23.45
N TYR A 244 6.58 6.94 -22.98
CA TYR A 244 7.13 5.60 -23.21
C TYR A 244 6.06 4.63 -23.69
N ASP A 245 4.91 5.14 -24.12
CA ASP A 245 3.73 4.36 -24.57
C ASP A 245 3.22 3.36 -23.51
N ASP A 246 3.48 3.64 -22.23
CA ASP A 246 3.14 2.77 -21.09
C ASP A 246 2.43 3.55 -19.96
N SER A 247 1.45 4.37 -20.35
CA SER A 247 0.75 5.27 -19.44
C SER A 247 -0.16 4.53 -18.44
N ILE A 248 -0.65 3.34 -18.81
CA ILE A 248 -1.51 2.53 -17.95
C ILE A 248 -0.67 1.92 -16.84
N SER A 249 0.39 1.18 -17.19
CA SER A 249 1.23 0.49 -16.20
C SER A 249 1.90 1.46 -15.24
N SER A 250 2.45 2.56 -15.75
CA SER A 250 3.09 3.59 -14.92
C SER A 250 2.09 4.34 -14.03
N GLY A 251 0.87 4.60 -14.54
CA GLY A 251 -0.21 5.19 -13.76
C GLY A 251 -0.64 4.29 -12.60
N GLN A 252 -0.82 3.01 -12.86
CA GLN A 252 -1.14 2.01 -11.84
C GLN A 252 0.04 1.77 -10.88
N ALA A 253 1.27 1.78 -11.38
CA ALA A 253 2.49 1.60 -10.59
C ALA A 253 2.60 2.65 -9.49
N LEU A 254 2.42 3.92 -9.81
CA LEU A 254 2.53 5.01 -8.84
C LEU A 254 1.23 5.23 -8.06
N GLY A 255 0.05 5.10 -8.70
CA GLY A 255 -1.24 5.48 -8.12
C GLY A 255 -1.91 4.38 -7.29
N GLN A 256 -1.75 3.10 -7.63
CA GLN A 256 -2.41 2.02 -6.90
C GLN A 256 -1.53 1.48 -5.76
N LYS A 257 -1.81 1.89 -4.53
CA LYS A 257 -0.99 1.61 -3.35
C LYS A 257 -1.44 0.38 -2.55
N ASN A 258 -0.49 -0.28 -1.89
CA ASN A 258 -0.73 -1.33 -0.90
C ASN A 258 -1.22 -0.71 0.41
N THR A 259 -2.50 -0.37 0.46
CA THR A 259 -3.09 0.34 1.59
C THR A 259 -3.16 -0.50 2.86
N VAL A 260 -3.15 -1.82 2.79
CA VAL A 260 -3.05 -2.69 3.97
C VAL A 260 -1.70 -2.48 4.65
N PHE A 261 -0.61 -2.46 3.87
CA PHE A 261 0.73 -2.13 4.38
C PHE A 261 0.79 -0.68 4.90
N ALA A 262 0.19 0.27 4.18
CA ALA A 262 0.18 1.67 4.57
C ALA A 262 -0.54 1.90 5.92
N ILE A 263 -1.69 1.27 6.13
CA ILE A 263 -2.44 1.32 7.40
C ILE A 263 -1.60 0.69 8.52
N TRP A 264 -1.03 -0.50 8.28
CA TRP A 264 -0.15 -1.16 9.24
C TRP A 264 1.06 -0.29 9.60
N MET A 265 1.72 0.29 8.63
CA MET A 265 2.87 1.20 8.84
C MET A 265 2.45 2.44 9.64
N GLY A 266 1.28 2.99 9.33
CA GLY A 266 0.74 4.18 10.00
C GLY A 266 0.56 3.98 11.50
N TYR A 267 -0.13 2.93 11.92
CA TYR A 267 -0.35 2.69 13.36
C TYR A 267 0.87 2.08 14.07
N THR A 268 1.82 1.49 13.33
CA THR A 268 3.02 0.88 13.94
C THR A 268 4.12 1.91 14.19
N PHE A 269 4.31 2.87 13.29
CA PHE A 269 5.47 3.78 13.30
C PHE A 269 5.10 5.27 13.39
N PHE A 270 3.85 5.62 13.14
CA PHE A 270 3.34 6.99 13.29
C PHE A 270 2.31 7.03 14.41
N THR A 271 1.18 7.66 14.17
CA THR A 271 0.07 7.66 15.12
C THR A 271 -1.13 6.90 14.54
N PRO A 272 -2.00 6.32 15.38
CA PRO A 272 -3.21 5.65 14.89
C PRO A 272 -4.08 6.55 14.00
N VAL A 273 -4.09 7.86 14.26
CA VAL A 273 -4.86 8.83 13.46
C VAL A 273 -4.21 9.05 12.10
N THR A 274 -2.88 9.08 12.01
CA THR A 274 -2.18 9.25 10.74
C THR A 274 -2.48 8.09 9.78
N ALA A 275 -2.69 6.87 10.31
CA ALA A 275 -3.08 5.70 9.52
C ALA A 275 -4.43 5.87 8.79
N VAL A 276 -5.29 6.78 9.25
CA VAL A 276 -6.58 7.11 8.63
C VAL A 276 -6.40 7.62 7.19
N ALA A 277 -5.31 8.34 6.90
CA ALA A 277 -4.99 8.78 5.53
C ALA A 277 -4.87 7.59 4.57
N ALA A 278 -4.21 6.51 4.99
CA ALA A 278 -4.08 5.29 4.18
C ALA A 278 -5.43 4.57 4.00
N GLY A 279 -6.31 4.60 5.02
CA GLY A 279 -7.67 4.10 4.93
C GLY A 279 -8.49 4.85 3.87
N PHE A 280 -8.45 6.18 3.86
CA PHE A 280 -9.08 7.00 2.82
C PHE A 280 -8.45 6.79 1.45
N TYR A 281 -7.12 6.68 1.37
CA TYR A 281 -6.45 6.37 0.12
C TYR A 281 -6.97 5.08 -0.51
N SER A 282 -7.29 4.07 0.31
CA SER A 282 -7.91 2.83 -0.14
C SER A 282 -9.26 3.09 -0.84
N VAL A 283 -10.06 4.06 -0.36
CA VAL A 283 -11.31 4.45 -1.04
C VAL A 283 -10.99 5.09 -2.39
N TRP A 284 -10.12 6.12 -2.39
CA TRP A 284 -9.85 6.94 -3.57
C TRP A 284 -9.26 6.14 -4.72
N HIS A 285 -8.24 5.33 -4.49
CA HIS A 285 -7.64 4.55 -5.57
C HIS A 285 -8.60 3.49 -6.13
N ASN A 286 -9.50 2.93 -5.32
CA ASN A 286 -10.52 2.01 -5.80
C ASN A 286 -11.60 2.73 -6.64
N VAL A 287 -11.97 3.95 -6.27
CA VAL A 287 -12.86 4.79 -7.11
C VAL A 287 -12.21 5.06 -8.47
N VAL A 288 -10.94 5.49 -8.47
CA VAL A 288 -10.19 5.73 -9.71
C VAL A 288 -10.09 4.47 -10.57
N ASN A 289 -9.79 3.32 -9.97
CA ASN A 289 -9.70 2.05 -10.70
C ASN A 289 -11.04 1.61 -11.26
N SER A 290 -12.11 1.72 -10.49
CA SER A 290 -13.47 1.40 -10.95
C SER A 290 -13.88 2.27 -12.13
N TYR A 291 -13.57 3.56 -12.08
CA TYR A 291 -13.85 4.49 -13.17
C TYR A 291 -13.04 4.16 -14.43
N GLN A 292 -11.74 3.84 -14.29
CA GLN A 292 -10.90 3.45 -15.43
C GLN A 292 -11.40 2.15 -16.07
N LEU A 293 -11.77 1.15 -15.28
CA LEU A 293 -12.33 -0.11 -15.78
C LEU A 293 -13.69 0.09 -16.46
N TYR A 294 -14.51 0.99 -15.96
CA TYR A 294 -15.76 1.36 -16.61
C TYR A 294 -15.53 1.97 -18.00
N LEU A 295 -14.60 2.94 -18.10
CA LEU A 295 -14.26 3.58 -19.38
C LEU A 295 -13.70 2.56 -20.38
N GLN A 296 -12.85 1.64 -19.92
CA GLN A 296 -12.30 0.58 -20.78
C GLN A 296 -13.41 -0.30 -21.36
N ARG A 297 -14.31 -0.79 -20.53
CA ARG A 297 -15.44 -1.61 -20.98
C ARG A 297 -16.37 -0.88 -21.95
N LYS A 298 -16.59 0.42 -21.71
CA LYS A 298 -17.41 1.25 -22.60
C LYS A 298 -16.77 1.36 -23.98
N SER A 299 -15.47 1.61 -24.07
CA SER A 299 -14.75 1.70 -25.34
C SER A 299 -14.71 0.36 -26.09
N GLU A 300 -14.60 -0.77 -25.40
CA GLU A 300 -14.66 -2.12 -25.98
C GLU A 300 -16.07 -2.38 -26.56
N GLY A 301 -17.14 -2.09 -25.82
CA GLY A 301 -18.52 -2.25 -26.31
C GLY A 301 -18.87 -1.38 -27.53
N GLU A 302 -18.36 -0.13 -27.56
CA GLU A 302 -18.51 0.75 -28.73
C GLU A 302 -17.74 0.22 -29.95
N SER A 303 -16.55 -0.34 -29.76
CA SER A 303 -15.74 -0.96 -30.82
C SER A 303 -16.40 -2.21 -31.41
N ASP A 304 -17.03 -3.03 -30.58
CA ASP A 304 -17.74 -4.24 -31.03
C ASP A 304 -19.06 -3.90 -31.75
N ALA A 305 -19.73 -2.85 -31.34
CA ALA A 305 -20.94 -2.36 -32.02
C ALA A 305 -20.65 -1.77 -33.41
N LEU A 306 -19.43 -1.26 -33.65
CA LEU A 306 -19.01 -0.75 -34.98
C LEU A 306 -18.52 -1.84 -35.92
N LYS A 307 -18.26 -3.05 -35.43
CA LYS A 307 -17.82 -4.21 -36.24
C LYS A 307 -18.97 -5.10 -36.70
N ASN A 308 -20.15 -4.96 -36.11
CA ASN A 308 -21.40 -5.65 -36.47
C ASN A 308 -22.29 -4.74 -37.27
#